data_5ed73fde90ab577c4b7f7f802afebe65
#
_entry.id   5ed73fde90ab577c4b7f7f802afebe65
#
_cell.length_a   1.000
_cell.length_b   1.000
_cell.length_c   1.000
_cell.angle_alpha   90.00
_cell.angle_beta   90.00
_cell.angle_gamma   90.00
#
_symmetry.space_group_name_H-M   'P 1'
#
loop_
_entity.id
_entity.type
_entity.pdbx_description
1 polymer ?
#
loop_
_entity_poly.entity_id
_entity_poly.type
_entity_poly.pdbx_seq_one_letter_code
_entity_poly.pdbx_strand_id
1 'polypeptide(L)'
;LLLVAIGFKVGAFPFSVWIPDVYQGAPTPVTAFLATASKAAGFIVLLRVLEPFWQKGEMVADLGHHVTQVVMILAGATVLFGSLAAISQTNFKRLLAYSGVSQAGFLLLAVACGPLVPPAPGSVGVENVVAFGLASYLLMATLGFAAVTLVRVQTGGEELSSFQGLNQRSPFLAFAVLVSMAGLAGVPLTAGFIAKAFVLWFAVQAHAWFLLAVAVLSGAAGFYYYFKVLRAAYMQAPAETDAPKIEVRPAMRLLLGGLIAAVLYFGVAPTPLFNLSAKAKTASVQAR
;
A
#
# COMPACT_ATOMS: atom_id res chain seq x y z
N LEU A 1 -0.19 9.72 23.37
CA LEU A 1 -1.31 10.36 22.66
C LEU A 1 -0.96 10.69 21.21
N LEU A 2 0.20 11.33 20.93
CA LEU A 2 0.60 11.73 19.57
C LEU A 2 0.72 10.52 18.63
N LEU A 3 1.38 9.42 19.05
CA LEU A 3 1.47 8.19 18.28
C LEU A 3 0.09 7.54 18.02
N VAL A 4 -0.85 7.65 18.95
CA VAL A 4 -2.24 7.20 18.77
C VAL A 4 -2.94 7.98 17.67
N ALA A 5 -2.84 9.31 17.69
CA ALA A 5 -3.45 10.19 16.69
C ALA A 5 -2.86 9.93 15.28
N ILE A 6 -1.53 9.78 15.19
CA ILE A 6 -0.87 9.46 13.94
C ILE A 6 -1.20 8.03 13.51
N GLY A 7 -1.24 7.07 14.45
CA GLY A 7 -1.65 5.68 14.21
C GLY A 7 -3.05 5.59 13.62
N PHE A 8 -4.01 6.37 14.12
CA PHE A 8 -5.33 6.51 13.53
C PHE A 8 -5.26 7.02 12.08
N LYS A 9 -4.44 8.03 11.82
CA LYS A 9 -4.32 8.67 10.50
C LYS A 9 -3.67 7.74 9.46
N VAL A 10 -2.60 7.01 9.83
CA VAL A 10 -1.92 6.08 8.91
C VAL A 10 -2.64 4.73 8.78
N GLY A 11 -3.55 4.45 9.72
CA GLY A 11 -4.31 3.21 9.76
C GLY A 11 -3.56 2.06 10.41
N ALA A 12 -2.80 2.34 11.47
CA ALA A 12 -2.14 1.32 12.28
C ALA A 12 -3.13 0.61 13.21
N PHE A 13 -3.00 -0.72 13.34
CA PHE A 13 -3.76 -1.47 14.35
C PHE A 13 -3.27 -1.09 15.76
N PRO A 14 -4.18 -0.93 16.75
CA PRO A 14 -5.63 -1.15 16.71
C PRO A 14 -6.47 0.05 16.21
N PHE A 15 -5.86 1.14 15.83
CA PHE A 15 -6.55 2.39 15.45
C PHE A 15 -7.14 2.38 14.03
N SER A 16 -7.02 1.26 13.29
CA SER A 16 -7.47 1.10 11.90
C SER A 16 -8.91 0.58 11.75
N VAL A 17 -9.63 0.35 12.85
CA VAL A 17 -10.96 -0.30 12.85
C VAL A 17 -12.03 0.44 12.04
N TRP A 18 -11.88 1.76 11.89
CA TRP A 18 -12.80 2.61 11.14
C TRP A 18 -12.64 2.48 9.61
N ILE A 19 -11.46 2.04 9.14
CA ILE A 19 -11.08 2.09 7.71
C ILE A 19 -11.99 1.24 6.83
N PRO A 20 -12.28 -0.05 7.15
CA PRO A 20 -13.10 -0.89 6.29
C PRO A 20 -14.52 -0.36 6.12
N ASP A 21 -15.13 0.15 7.18
CA ASP A 21 -16.50 0.62 7.17
C ASP A 21 -16.63 1.95 6.44
N VAL A 22 -15.70 2.88 6.68
CA VAL A 22 -15.64 4.16 5.96
C VAL A 22 -15.35 3.93 4.48
N TYR A 23 -14.42 3.03 4.13
CA TYR A 23 -14.11 2.76 2.72
C TYR A 23 -15.26 2.12 1.98
N GLN A 24 -15.99 1.22 2.61
CA GLN A 24 -17.18 0.60 2.03
C GLN A 24 -18.32 1.61 1.87
N GLY A 25 -18.57 2.46 2.87
CA GLY A 25 -19.69 3.41 2.88
C GLY A 25 -19.47 4.66 2.02
N ALA A 26 -18.25 5.14 1.90
CA ALA A 26 -17.94 6.37 1.15
C ALA A 26 -18.03 6.17 -0.38
N PRO A 27 -18.28 7.24 -1.15
CA PRO A 27 -18.10 7.22 -2.60
C PRO A 27 -16.68 6.78 -3.00
N THR A 28 -16.54 5.91 -4.00
CA THR A 28 -15.26 5.27 -4.33
C THR A 28 -14.11 6.28 -4.63
N PRO A 29 -14.33 7.44 -5.29
CA PRO A 29 -13.28 8.45 -5.46
C PRO A 29 -12.79 9.05 -4.14
N VAL A 30 -13.70 9.26 -3.17
CA VAL A 30 -13.35 9.73 -1.81
C VAL A 30 -12.55 8.67 -1.08
N THR A 31 -12.94 7.40 -1.20
CA THR A 31 -12.20 6.27 -0.66
C THR A 31 -10.78 6.20 -1.24
N ALA A 32 -10.62 6.38 -2.54
CA ALA A 32 -9.31 6.42 -3.18
C ALA A 32 -8.41 7.53 -2.60
N PHE A 33 -8.95 8.73 -2.40
CA PHE A 33 -8.24 9.86 -1.79
C PHE A 33 -7.84 9.55 -0.33
N LEU A 34 -8.76 9.01 0.47
CA LEU A 34 -8.48 8.65 1.87
C LEU A 34 -7.43 7.54 1.97
N ALA A 35 -7.50 6.56 1.07
CA ALA A 35 -6.55 5.44 1.04
C ALA A 35 -5.13 5.87 0.67
N THR A 36 -4.98 6.90 -0.14
CA THR A 36 -3.71 7.30 -0.75
C THR A 36 -3.15 8.61 -0.18
N ALA A 37 -3.65 9.76 -0.61
CA ALA A 37 -3.11 11.07 -0.26
C ALA A 37 -3.21 11.36 1.25
N SER A 38 -4.33 11.02 1.88
CA SER A 38 -4.52 11.19 3.32
C SER A 38 -3.53 10.36 4.14
N LYS A 39 -3.28 9.10 3.71
CA LYS A 39 -2.31 8.20 4.34
C LYS A 39 -0.87 8.70 4.15
N ALA A 40 -0.52 9.17 2.95
CA ALA A 40 0.79 9.74 2.67
C ALA A 40 1.11 10.92 3.58
N ALA A 41 0.16 11.85 3.77
CA ALA A 41 0.29 12.95 4.72
C ALA A 41 0.56 12.44 6.15
N GLY A 42 -0.16 11.37 6.59
CA GLY A 42 0.06 10.75 7.90
C GLY A 42 1.48 10.20 8.08
N PHE A 43 2.04 9.53 7.08
CA PHE A 43 3.40 9.01 7.12
C PHE A 43 4.47 10.11 7.10
N ILE A 44 4.24 11.21 6.35
CA ILE A 44 5.15 12.37 6.35
C ILE A 44 5.20 12.98 7.76
N VAL A 45 4.05 13.16 8.41
CA VAL A 45 3.98 13.64 9.80
C VAL A 45 4.66 12.67 10.76
N LEU A 46 4.43 11.35 10.60
CA LEU A 46 5.07 10.32 11.43
C LEU A 46 6.60 10.41 11.37
N LEU A 47 7.17 10.48 10.17
CA LEU A 47 8.63 10.60 9.99
C LEU A 47 9.17 11.87 10.66
N ARG A 48 8.48 13.02 10.50
CA ARG A 48 8.88 14.28 11.12
C ARG A 48 8.83 14.25 12.64
N VAL A 49 7.80 13.59 13.20
CA VAL A 49 7.65 13.45 14.65
C VAL A 49 8.67 12.49 15.23
N LEU A 50 9.06 11.44 14.51
CA LEU A 50 10.03 10.47 14.98
C LEU A 50 11.49 10.90 14.78
N GLU A 51 11.77 11.81 13.85
CA GLU A 51 13.12 12.29 13.53
C GLU A 51 13.93 12.71 14.79
N PRO A 52 13.40 13.52 15.76
CA PRO A 52 14.12 13.92 16.96
C PRO A 52 14.52 12.74 17.87
N PHE A 53 13.71 11.68 17.92
CA PHE A 53 13.97 10.50 18.75
C PHE A 53 15.07 9.58 18.19
N TRP A 54 15.48 9.81 16.95
CA TRP A 54 16.54 9.06 16.27
C TRP A 54 17.87 9.81 16.20
N GLN A 55 17.89 11.10 16.65
CA GLN A 55 19.12 11.87 16.75
C GLN A 55 19.93 11.44 17.96
N LYS A 56 21.26 11.42 17.81
CA LYS A 56 22.19 10.98 18.86
C LYS A 56 22.23 12.00 20.01
N GLY A 57 21.80 11.60 21.19
CA GLY A 57 21.93 12.34 22.45
C GLY A 57 21.56 11.44 23.60
N GLU A 58 22.37 11.41 24.70
CA GLU A 58 22.22 10.42 25.78
C GLU A 58 20.83 10.44 26.44
N MET A 59 20.24 11.62 26.66
CA MET A 59 18.91 11.75 27.28
C MET A 59 17.77 11.30 26.36
N VAL A 60 17.96 11.30 25.02
CA VAL A 60 16.95 10.94 24.02
C VAL A 60 17.11 9.49 23.56
N ALA A 61 18.28 8.88 23.77
CA ALA A 61 18.59 7.54 23.30
C ALA A 61 17.68 6.46 23.93
N ASP A 62 17.45 6.50 25.23
CA ASP A 62 16.59 5.54 25.94
C ASP A 62 15.13 5.69 25.50
N LEU A 63 14.60 6.91 25.45
CA LEU A 63 13.25 7.17 24.95
C LEU A 63 13.09 6.79 23.48
N GLY A 64 14.11 7.05 22.65
CA GLY A 64 14.16 6.66 21.25
C GLY A 64 14.09 5.14 21.07
N HIS A 65 14.76 4.39 21.93
CA HIS A 65 14.69 2.92 21.94
C HIS A 65 13.26 2.42 22.23
N HIS A 66 12.63 2.94 23.28
CA HIS A 66 11.25 2.58 23.63
C HIS A 66 10.25 2.97 22.52
N VAL A 67 10.38 4.15 21.93
CA VAL A 67 9.55 4.59 20.78
C VAL A 67 9.73 3.63 19.61
N THR A 68 10.95 3.25 19.28
CA THR A 68 11.23 2.30 18.20
C THR A 68 10.58 0.94 18.46
N GLN A 69 10.67 0.42 19.69
CA GLN A 69 10.00 -0.84 20.08
C GLN A 69 8.48 -0.76 19.91
N VAL A 70 7.85 0.34 20.35
CA VAL A 70 6.40 0.56 20.17
C VAL A 70 6.04 0.56 18.69
N VAL A 71 6.81 1.27 17.85
CA VAL A 71 6.56 1.31 16.39
C VAL A 71 6.74 -0.08 15.76
N MET A 72 7.72 -0.88 16.21
CA MET A 72 7.91 -2.28 15.79
C MET A 72 6.69 -3.14 16.10
N ILE A 73 6.17 -3.06 17.32
CA ILE A 73 4.98 -3.81 17.74
C ILE A 73 3.78 -3.40 16.90
N LEU A 74 3.57 -2.08 16.72
CA LEU A 74 2.49 -1.57 15.87
C LEU A 74 2.64 -2.02 14.41
N ALA A 75 3.85 -2.03 13.87
CA ALA A 75 4.11 -2.48 12.51
C ALA A 75 3.73 -3.95 12.32
N GLY A 76 4.25 -4.84 13.19
CA GLY A 76 3.97 -6.27 13.13
C GLY A 76 2.48 -6.58 13.30
N ALA A 77 1.83 -5.97 14.30
CA ALA A 77 0.40 -6.14 14.53
C ALA A 77 -0.45 -5.63 13.35
N THR A 78 -0.06 -4.50 12.75
CA THR A 78 -0.77 -3.89 11.61
C THR A 78 -0.66 -4.75 10.35
N VAL A 79 0.55 -5.23 10.02
CA VAL A 79 0.77 -6.14 8.88
C VAL A 79 -0.07 -7.40 9.04
N LEU A 80 0.00 -8.04 10.22
CA LEU A 80 -0.68 -9.29 10.49
C LEU A 80 -2.20 -9.12 10.46
N PHE A 81 -2.73 -8.15 11.21
CA PHE A 81 -4.17 -7.87 11.27
C PHE A 81 -4.75 -7.55 9.89
N GLY A 82 -4.11 -6.62 9.16
CA GLY A 82 -4.58 -6.21 7.83
C GLY A 82 -4.62 -7.38 6.85
N SER A 83 -3.57 -8.21 6.85
CA SER A 83 -3.49 -9.36 5.95
C SER A 83 -4.50 -10.45 6.28
N LEU A 84 -4.65 -10.82 7.55
CA LEU A 84 -5.59 -11.86 7.96
C LEU A 84 -7.04 -11.42 7.75
N ALA A 85 -7.37 -10.17 8.09
CA ALA A 85 -8.72 -9.64 7.92
C ALA A 85 -9.12 -9.49 6.45
N ALA A 86 -8.18 -9.28 5.54
CA ALA A 86 -8.43 -9.22 4.09
C ALA A 86 -8.86 -10.57 3.49
N ILE A 87 -8.43 -11.69 4.06
CA ILE A 87 -8.70 -13.05 3.52
C ILE A 87 -10.20 -13.34 3.41
N SER A 88 -10.98 -12.97 4.42
CA SER A 88 -12.41 -13.28 4.51
C SER A 88 -13.30 -12.32 3.70
N GLN A 89 -12.76 -11.22 3.18
CA GLN A 89 -13.58 -10.19 2.54
C GLN A 89 -14.12 -10.63 1.18
N THR A 90 -15.41 -10.34 0.94
CA THR A 90 -16.11 -10.54 -0.33
C THR A 90 -16.39 -9.22 -1.05
N ASN A 91 -16.47 -8.12 -0.32
CA ASN A 91 -16.58 -6.78 -0.89
C ASN A 91 -15.18 -6.26 -1.30
N PHE A 92 -15.04 -5.83 -2.56
CA PHE A 92 -13.73 -5.44 -3.08
C PHE A 92 -13.19 -4.16 -2.42
N LYS A 93 -14.03 -3.17 -2.12
CA LYS A 93 -13.56 -1.96 -1.40
C LYS A 93 -13.09 -2.31 0.01
N ARG A 94 -13.80 -3.19 0.70
CA ARG A 94 -13.44 -3.66 2.04
C ARG A 94 -12.15 -4.48 2.01
N LEU A 95 -11.96 -5.30 0.97
CA LEU A 95 -10.69 -6.00 0.74
C LEU A 95 -9.54 -5.02 0.54
N LEU A 96 -9.71 -3.99 -0.30
CA LEU A 96 -8.71 -2.93 -0.50
C LEU A 96 -8.45 -2.13 0.78
N ALA A 97 -9.45 -1.96 1.65
CA ALA A 97 -9.30 -1.30 2.94
C ALA A 97 -8.33 -2.06 3.85
N TYR A 98 -8.57 -3.35 4.08
CA TYR A 98 -7.68 -4.20 4.90
C TYR A 98 -6.31 -4.41 4.25
N SER A 99 -6.26 -4.57 2.93
CA SER A 99 -5.02 -4.53 2.17
C SER A 99 -4.24 -3.25 2.43
N GLY A 100 -4.92 -2.10 2.43
CA GLY A 100 -4.33 -0.81 2.75
C GLY A 100 -3.81 -0.70 4.20
N VAL A 101 -4.45 -1.38 5.16
CA VAL A 101 -3.94 -1.53 6.53
C VAL A 101 -2.65 -2.35 6.52
N SER A 102 -2.63 -3.50 5.84
CA SER A 102 -1.42 -4.31 5.70
C SER A 102 -0.26 -3.53 5.05
N GLN A 103 -0.52 -2.77 3.98
CA GLN A 103 0.50 -1.93 3.33
C GLN A 103 1.02 -0.83 4.28
N ALA A 104 0.17 -0.24 5.11
CA ALA A 104 0.61 0.67 6.16
C ALA A 104 1.54 -0.01 7.16
N GLY A 105 1.25 -1.25 7.53
CA GLY A 105 2.11 -2.07 8.39
C GLY A 105 3.50 -2.33 7.77
N PHE A 106 3.58 -2.62 6.47
CA PHE A 106 4.86 -2.74 5.76
C PHE A 106 5.66 -1.42 5.81
N LEU A 107 5.01 -0.28 5.61
CA LEU A 107 5.68 1.02 5.70
C LEU A 107 6.10 1.35 7.13
N LEU A 108 5.28 1.02 8.14
CA LEU A 108 5.66 1.15 9.55
C LEU A 108 6.86 0.28 9.90
N LEU A 109 6.98 -0.91 9.29
CA LEU A 109 8.15 -1.77 9.46
C LEU A 109 9.43 -1.10 8.96
N ALA A 110 9.40 -0.45 7.79
CA ALA A 110 10.53 0.34 7.30
C ALA A 110 10.88 1.49 8.25
N VAL A 111 9.86 2.20 8.75
CA VAL A 111 10.02 3.29 9.73
C VAL A 111 10.67 2.78 11.03
N ALA A 112 10.22 1.64 11.56
CA ALA A 112 10.72 1.05 12.79
C ALA A 112 12.16 0.52 12.66
N CYS A 113 12.50 -0.07 11.50
CA CYS A 113 13.84 -0.61 11.25
C CYS A 113 14.87 0.46 10.85
N GLY A 114 14.40 1.59 10.30
CA GLY A 114 15.28 2.65 9.77
C GLY A 114 16.37 3.13 10.74
N PRO A 115 16.07 3.45 12.02
CA PRO A 115 17.05 3.90 12.99
C PRO A 115 18.10 2.85 13.35
N LEU A 116 17.80 1.58 13.14
CA LEU A 116 18.67 0.45 13.46
C LEU A 116 19.62 0.10 12.31
N VAL A 117 19.40 0.67 11.13
CA VAL A 117 20.25 0.44 9.95
C VAL A 117 21.37 1.48 9.93
N PRO A 118 22.63 1.08 9.98
CA PRO A 118 23.74 2.00 9.93
C PRO A 118 23.74 2.81 8.61
N PRO A 119 23.93 4.12 8.68
CA PRO A 119 24.07 4.93 7.47
C PRO A 119 25.35 4.53 6.73
N ALA A 120 25.21 4.08 5.48
CA ALA A 120 26.34 3.80 4.61
C ALA A 120 26.36 4.81 3.44
N PRO A 121 27.54 5.21 2.93
CA PRO A 121 27.65 6.08 1.77
C PRO A 121 26.87 5.49 0.58
N GLY A 122 25.96 6.26 -0.01
CA GLY A 122 25.12 5.81 -1.14
C GLY A 122 23.96 4.88 -0.78
N SER A 123 23.73 4.58 0.51
CA SER A 123 22.57 3.79 0.94
C SER A 123 21.27 4.58 0.81
N VAL A 124 20.19 3.86 0.50
CA VAL A 124 18.84 4.43 0.45
C VAL A 124 18.34 4.65 1.87
N GLY A 125 18.04 5.89 2.25
CA GLY A 125 17.51 6.23 3.57
C GLY A 125 16.06 5.75 3.78
N VAL A 126 15.64 5.64 5.05
CA VAL A 126 14.27 5.22 5.39
C VAL A 126 13.20 6.11 4.76
N GLU A 127 13.44 7.41 4.70
CA GLU A 127 12.49 8.36 4.11
C GLU A 127 12.28 8.09 2.63
N ASN A 128 13.35 7.72 1.91
CA ASN A 128 13.29 7.39 0.49
C ASN A 128 12.52 6.08 0.26
N VAL A 129 12.71 5.08 1.12
CA VAL A 129 11.96 3.80 1.06
C VAL A 129 10.48 4.04 1.35
N VAL A 130 10.16 4.82 2.36
CA VAL A 130 8.77 5.17 2.71
C VAL A 130 8.13 6.00 1.59
N ALA A 131 8.83 7.00 1.06
CA ALA A 131 8.32 7.83 -0.05
C ALA A 131 8.07 7.00 -1.31
N PHE A 132 9.01 6.11 -1.69
CA PHE A 132 8.83 5.19 -2.81
C PHE A 132 7.65 4.24 -2.57
N GLY A 133 7.53 3.68 -1.37
CA GLY A 133 6.44 2.79 -0.99
C GLY A 133 5.07 3.48 -1.03
N LEU A 134 4.97 4.72 -0.56
CA LEU A 134 3.75 5.53 -0.62
C LEU A 134 3.36 5.86 -2.06
N ALA A 135 4.32 6.29 -2.89
CA ALA A 135 4.08 6.59 -4.30
C ALA A 135 3.63 5.34 -5.07
N SER A 136 4.31 4.21 -4.87
CA SER A 136 3.94 2.92 -5.47
C SER A 136 2.53 2.50 -5.03
N TYR A 137 2.22 2.59 -3.74
CA TYR A 137 0.90 2.28 -3.20
C TYR A 137 -0.19 3.20 -3.79
N LEU A 138 0.10 4.51 -3.91
CA LEU A 138 -0.81 5.48 -4.52
C LEU A 138 -1.19 5.05 -5.94
N LEU A 139 -0.22 4.70 -6.77
CA LEU A 139 -0.46 4.27 -8.16
C LEU A 139 -1.32 3.00 -8.21
N MET A 140 -0.95 1.98 -7.45
CA MET A 140 -1.63 0.67 -7.45
C MET A 140 -3.04 0.75 -6.85
N ALA A 141 -3.20 1.45 -5.72
CA ALA A 141 -4.49 1.61 -5.06
C ALA A 141 -5.46 2.46 -5.91
N THR A 142 -4.97 3.57 -6.50
CA THR A 142 -5.79 4.39 -7.41
C THR A 142 -6.26 3.57 -8.62
N LEU A 143 -5.40 2.74 -9.20
CA LEU A 143 -5.76 1.83 -10.29
C LEU A 143 -6.86 0.85 -9.86
N GLY A 144 -6.74 0.25 -8.67
CA GLY A 144 -7.74 -0.66 -8.11
C GLY A 144 -9.08 0.03 -7.84
N PHE A 145 -9.08 1.19 -7.18
CA PHE A 145 -10.31 1.94 -6.90
C PHE A 145 -10.98 2.50 -8.16
N ALA A 146 -10.20 2.90 -9.17
CA ALA A 146 -10.74 3.30 -10.47
C ALA A 146 -11.45 2.14 -11.16
N ALA A 147 -10.88 0.94 -11.10
CA ALA A 147 -11.54 -0.26 -11.62
C ALA A 147 -12.85 -0.57 -10.87
N VAL A 148 -12.85 -0.48 -9.53
CA VAL A 148 -14.08 -0.63 -8.72
C VAL A 148 -15.13 0.41 -9.12
N THR A 149 -14.74 1.65 -9.32
CA THR A 149 -15.66 2.71 -9.74
C THR A 149 -16.35 2.38 -11.07
N LEU A 150 -15.57 1.92 -12.05
CA LEU A 150 -16.09 1.60 -13.39
C LEU A 150 -17.05 0.39 -13.37
N VAL A 151 -16.70 -0.65 -12.60
CA VAL A 151 -17.57 -1.82 -12.43
C VAL A 151 -18.85 -1.39 -11.71
N ARG A 152 -18.75 -0.69 -10.58
CA ARG A 152 -19.91 -0.25 -9.79
C ARG A 152 -20.89 0.60 -10.59
N VAL A 153 -20.41 1.54 -11.37
CA VAL A 153 -21.27 2.43 -12.16
C VAL A 153 -22.11 1.66 -13.18
N GLN A 154 -21.59 0.53 -13.70
CA GLN A 154 -22.25 -0.23 -14.75
C GLN A 154 -22.97 -1.50 -14.26
N THR A 155 -22.61 -2.02 -13.07
CA THR A 155 -23.22 -3.23 -12.50
C THR A 155 -24.00 -2.95 -11.22
N GLY A 156 -23.83 -1.78 -10.60
CA GLY A 156 -24.40 -1.45 -9.30
C GLY A 156 -23.70 -2.12 -8.10
N GLY A 157 -22.80 -3.09 -8.32
CA GLY A 157 -22.17 -3.90 -7.29
C GLY A 157 -20.69 -3.60 -7.03
N GLU A 158 -20.24 -3.87 -5.80
CA GLU A 158 -18.85 -3.76 -5.37
C GLU A 158 -18.31 -5.10 -4.84
N GLU A 159 -19.15 -6.13 -4.86
CA GLU A 159 -18.80 -7.47 -4.43
C GLU A 159 -17.89 -8.14 -5.48
N LEU A 160 -17.08 -9.12 -5.05
CA LEU A 160 -16.22 -9.86 -5.97
C LEU A 160 -17.02 -10.59 -7.06
N SER A 161 -18.28 -10.94 -6.80
CA SER A 161 -19.22 -11.50 -7.80
C SER A 161 -19.45 -10.56 -8.98
N SER A 162 -19.47 -9.23 -8.76
CA SER A 162 -19.62 -8.22 -9.83
C SER A 162 -18.43 -8.18 -10.78
N PHE A 163 -17.29 -8.73 -10.37
CA PHE A 163 -16.06 -8.84 -11.17
C PHE A 163 -15.93 -10.17 -11.91
N GLN A 164 -16.86 -11.12 -11.72
CA GLN A 164 -16.83 -12.40 -12.43
C GLN A 164 -16.90 -12.22 -13.94
N GLY A 165 -16.01 -12.91 -14.64
CA GLY A 165 -15.91 -12.83 -16.09
C GLY A 165 -15.50 -11.45 -16.63
N LEU A 166 -14.88 -10.59 -15.81
CA LEU A 166 -14.48 -9.25 -16.22
C LEU A 166 -13.60 -9.26 -17.48
N ASN A 167 -12.75 -10.28 -17.63
CA ASN A 167 -11.91 -10.44 -18.83
C ASN A 167 -12.73 -10.63 -20.12
N GLN A 168 -13.90 -11.25 -20.05
CA GLN A 168 -14.82 -11.41 -21.20
C GLN A 168 -15.62 -10.13 -21.46
N ARG A 169 -15.97 -9.39 -20.40
CA ARG A 169 -16.79 -8.17 -20.44
C ARG A 169 -15.98 -6.92 -20.79
N SER A 170 -14.75 -6.84 -20.34
CA SER A 170 -13.81 -5.73 -20.59
C SER A 170 -12.37 -6.16 -20.35
N PRO A 171 -11.65 -6.72 -21.37
CA PRO A 171 -10.28 -7.19 -21.22
C PRO A 171 -9.31 -6.12 -20.70
N PHE A 172 -9.47 -4.88 -21.15
CA PHE A 172 -8.63 -3.77 -20.70
C PHE A 172 -8.81 -3.48 -19.19
N LEU A 173 -10.06 -3.49 -18.70
CA LEU A 173 -10.34 -3.27 -17.29
C LEU A 173 -9.88 -4.44 -16.42
N ALA A 174 -10.03 -5.66 -16.91
CA ALA A 174 -9.47 -6.86 -16.26
C ALA A 174 -7.95 -6.77 -16.14
N PHE A 175 -7.26 -6.31 -17.19
CA PHE A 175 -5.81 -6.09 -17.15
C PHE A 175 -5.42 -4.99 -16.15
N ALA A 176 -6.19 -3.93 -16.02
CA ALA A 176 -5.98 -2.91 -15.00
C ALA A 176 -6.10 -3.49 -13.57
N VAL A 177 -7.11 -4.34 -13.33
CA VAL A 177 -7.26 -5.09 -12.07
C VAL A 177 -6.07 -6.02 -11.84
N LEU A 178 -5.63 -6.74 -12.88
CA LEU A 178 -4.45 -7.62 -12.79
C LEU A 178 -3.21 -6.86 -12.32
N VAL A 179 -2.88 -5.74 -12.97
CA VAL A 179 -1.69 -4.95 -12.63
C VAL A 179 -1.79 -4.35 -11.24
N SER A 180 -2.98 -3.87 -10.84
CA SER A 180 -3.22 -3.36 -9.49
C SER A 180 -3.01 -4.45 -8.43
N MET A 181 -3.64 -5.61 -8.58
CA MET A 181 -3.56 -6.72 -7.62
C MET A 181 -2.16 -7.33 -7.58
N ALA A 182 -1.52 -7.54 -8.74
CA ALA A 182 -0.15 -8.02 -8.84
C ALA A 182 0.83 -7.05 -8.17
N GLY A 183 0.66 -5.76 -8.39
CA GLY A 183 1.46 -4.72 -7.74
C GLY A 183 1.30 -4.72 -6.23
N LEU A 184 0.07 -4.71 -5.72
CA LEU A 184 -0.22 -4.76 -4.29
C LEU A 184 0.27 -6.07 -3.64
N ALA A 185 0.20 -7.19 -4.35
CA ALA A 185 0.80 -8.46 -3.92
C ALA A 185 2.33 -8.37 -3.84
N GLY A 186 2.95 -7.58 -4.70
CA GLY A 186 4.40 -7.48 -4.82
C GLY A 186 4.96 -8.51 -5.80
N VAL A 187 4.31 -8.69 -6.95
CA VAL A 187 4.81 -9.54 -8.04
C VAL A 187 6.00 -8.84 -8.71
N PRO A 188 7.10 -9.55 -9.05
CA PRO A 188 8.20 -8.98 -9.81
C PRO A 188 7.75 -8.17 -11.03
N LEU A 189 8.54 -7.18 -11.44
CA LEU A 189 8.25 -6.20 -12.50
C LEU A 189 7.20 -5.14 -12.12
N THR A 190 6.72 -5.11 -10.88
CA THR A 190 5.83 -4.05 -10.38
C THR A 190 6.51 -3.18 -9.36
N ALA A 191 6.09 -1.91 -9.26
CA ALA A 191 6.60 -0.98 -8.25
C ALA A 191 6.40 -1.49 -6.81
N GLY A 192 5.33 -2.27 -6.56
CA GLY A 192 5.05 -2.86 -5.26
C GLY A 192 6.06 -3.92 -4.83
N PHE A 193 6.63 -4.67 -5.79
CA PHE A 193 7.72 -5.61 -5.50
C PHE A 193 8.95 -4.87 -4.98
N ILE A 194 9.38 -3.84 -5.67
CA ILE A 194 10.55 -3.03 -5.28
C ILE A 194 10.32 -2.41 -3.89
N ALA A 195 9.12 -1.83 -3.65
CA ALA A 195 8.77 -1.26 -2.35
C ALA A 195 8.89 -2.30 -1.21
N LYS A 196 8.30 -3.48 -1.39
CA LYS A 196 8.37 -4.56 -0.38
C LYS A 196 9.79 -5.10 -0.21
N ALA A 197 10.54 -5.26 -1.30
CA ALA A 197 11.92 -5.73 -1.25
C ALA A 197 12.80 -4.82 -0.38
N PHE A 198 12.67 -3.49 -0.55
CA PHE A 198 13.40 -2.54 0.31
C PHE A 198 12.95 -2.60 1.77
N VAL A 199 11.66 -2.74 2.05
CA VAL A 199 11.14 -2.88 3.42
C VAL A 199 11.72 -4.14 4.08
N LEU A 200 11.68 -5.28 3.39
CA LEU A 200 12.25 -6.53 3.89
C LEU A 200 13.77 -6.44 4.06
N TRP A 201 14.46 -5.76 3.13
CA TRP A 201 15.89 -5.49 3.25
C TRP A 201 16.22 -4.69 4.52
N PHE A 202 15.43 -3.65 4.87
CA PHE A 202 15.60 -2.91 6.12
C PHE A 202 15.41 -3.81 7.34
N ALA A 203 14.44 -4.72 7.34
CA ALA A 203 14.21 -5.66 8.41
C ALA A 203 15.40 -6.63 8.61
N VAL A 204 16.02 -7.08 7.50
CA VAL A 204 17.24 -7.90 7.51
C VAL A 204 18.42 -7.13 8.12
N GLN A 205 18.65 -5.90 7.64
CA GLN A 205 19.75 -5.06 8.13
C GLN A 205 19.62 -4.66 9.60
N ALA A 206 18.38 -4.49 10.06
CA ALA A 206 18.06 -4.22 11.46
C ALA A 206 18.06 -5.48 12.35
N HIS A 207 18.38 -6.66 11.79
CA HIS A 207 18.28 -7.96 12.48
C HIS A 207 16.90 -8.23 13.11
N ALA A 208 15.82 -7.65 12.55
CA ALA A 208 14.46 -7.79 13.06
C ALA A 208 13.80 -9.09 12.54
N TRP A 209 14.40 -10.25 12.81
CA TRP A 209 14.03 -11.54 12.23
C TRP A 209 12.59 -11.95 12.47
N PHE A 210 12.06 -11.67 13.67
CA PHE A 210 10.66 -11.95 13.99
C PHE A 210 9.70 -11.14 13.11
N LEU A 211 9.95 -9.82 12.98
CA LEU A 211 9.15 -8.94 12.15
C LEU A 211 9.29 -9.28 10.65
N LEU A 212 10.50 -9.69 10.23
CA LEU A 212 10.72 -10.20 8.88
C LEU A 212 9.86 -11.43 8.60
N ALA A 213 9.83 -12.40 9.51
CA ALA A 213 8.99 -13.60 9.38
C ALA A 213 7.49 -13.22 9.30
N VAL A 214 7.02 -12.34 10.18
CA VAL A 214 5.65 -11.83 10.15
C VAL A 214 5.32 -11.14 8.83
N ALA A 215 6.23 -10.31 8.30
CA ALA A 215 6.04 -9.62 7.04
C ALA A 215 6.00 -10.58 5.84
N VAL A 216 6.86 -11.60 5.81
CA VAL A 216 6.87 -12.63 4.75
C VAL A 216 5.59 -13.46 4.78
N LEU A 217 5.15 -13.93 5.96
CA LEU A 217 3.90 -14.68 6.09
C LEU A 217 2.68 -13.83 5.70
N SER A 218 2.67 -12.56 6.09
CA SER A 218 1.61 -11.62 5.70
C SER A 218 1.63 -11.33 4.20
N GLY A 219 2.81 -11.28 3.59
CA GLY A 219 2.97 -11.21 2.14
C GLY A 219 2.36 -12.42 1.43
N ALA A 220 2.62 -13.64 1.94
CA ALA A 220 2.01 -14.87 1.41
C ALA A 220 0.47 -14.86 1.53
N ALA A 221 -0.08 -14.42 2.68
CA ALA A 221 -1.51 -14.19 2.81
C ALA A 221 -2.03 -13.16 1.80
N GLY A 222 -1.23 -12.13 1.49
CA GLY A 222 -1.51 -11.14 0.46
C GLY A 222 -1.74 -11.76 -0.92
N PHE A 223 -0.86 -12.66 -1.34
CA PHE A 223 -1.05 -13.39 -2.60
C PHE A 223 -2.40 -14.09 -2.67
N TYR A 224 -2.83 -14.72 -1.59
CA TYR A 224 -4.11 -15.43 -1.55
C TYR A 224 -5.30 -14.50 -1.81
N TYR A 225 -5.46 -13.40 -1.07
CA TYR A 225 -6.63 -12.56 -1.22
C TYR A 225 -6.60 -11.69 -2.48
N TYR A 226 -5.44 -11.31 -3.00
CA TYR A 226 -5.34 -10.65 -4.30
C TYR A 226 -5.64 -11.63 -5.45
N PHE A 227 -5.16 -12.88 -5.34
CA PHE A 227 -5.48 -13.90 -6.32
C PHE A 227 -6.98 -14.25 -6.36
N LYS A 228 -7.68 -14.17 -5.22
CA LYS A 228 -9.13 -14.32 -5.15
C LYS A 228 -9.85 -13.32 -6.07
N VAL A 229 -9.40 -12.07 -6.15
CA VAL A 229 -9.92 -11.06 -7.08
C VAL A 229 -9.61 -11.43 -8.52
N LEU A 230 -8.37 -11.83 -8.81
CA LEU A 230 -7.95 -12.25 -10.15
C LEU A 230 -8.70 -13.49 -10.62
N ARG A 231 -8.94 -14.43 -9.72
CA ARG A 231 -9.76 -15.62 -10.02
C ARG A 231 -11.18 -15.23 -10.45
N ALA A 232 -11.81 -14.28 -9.74
CA ALA A 232 -13.13 -13.79 -10.14
C ALA A 232 -13.08 -13.13 -11.54
N ALA A 233 -12.10 -12.29 -11.79
CA ALA A 233 -11.99 -11.53 -13.03
C ALA A 233 -11.67 -12.39 -14.27
N TYR A 234 -10.85 -13.44 -14.11
CA TYR A 234 -10.29 -14.20 -15.24
C TYR A 234 -10.75 -15.66 -15.34
N MET A 235 -11.09 -16.30 -14.21
CA MET A 235 -11.30 -17.76 -14.17
C MET A 235 -12.76 -18.14 -13.89
N GLN A 236 -13.62 -17.19 -13.51
CA GLN A 236 -15.03 -17.43 -13.30
C GLN A 236 -15.82 -16.90 -14.49
N ALA A 237 -16.91 -17.61 -14.86
CA ALA A 237 -17.85 -17.10 -15.84
C ALA A 237 -18.61 -15.88 -15.27
N PRO A 238 -19.13 -14.99 -16.13
CA PRO A 238 -20.04 -13.94 -15.69
C PRO A 238 -21.22 -14.54 -14.90
N ALA A 239 -21.69 -13.84 -13.88
CA ALA A 239 -22.81 -14.30 -13.04
C ALA A 239 -24.11 -14.48 -13.85
N GLU A 240 -24.29 -13.70 -14.90
CA GLU A 240 -25.39 -13.76 -15.85
C GLU A 240 -24.87 -14.13 -17.23
N THR A 241 -25.58 -15.00 -17.94
CA THR A 241 -25.18 -15.49 -19.27
C THR A 241 -25.06 -14.36 -20.30
N ASP A 242 -25.88 -13.30 -20.17
CA ASP A 242 -25.91 -12.10 -21.02
C ASP A 242 -25.37 -10.85 -20.30
N ALA A 243 -24.38 -11.02 -19.41
CA ALA A 243 -23.80 -9.88 -18.69
C ALA A 243 -23.27 -8.80 -19.66
N PRO A 244 -23.69 -7.55 -19.52
CA PRO A 244 -23.34 -6.50 -20.49
C PRO A 244 -21.83 -6.22 -20.50
N LYS A 245 -21.30 -5.86 -21.67
CA LYS A 245 -19.92 -5.41 -21.80
C LYS A 245 -19.73 -4.14 -21.00
N ILE A 246 -18.61 -4.04 -20.31
CA ILE A 246 -18.25 -2.83 -19.54
C ILE A 246 -17.44 -1.91 -20.44
N GLU A 247 -18.04 -0.77 -20.78
CA GLU A 247 -17.39 0.22 -21.61
C GLU A 247 -16.49 1.15 -20.79
N VAL A 248 -15.28 1.35 -21.27
CA VAL A 248 -14.32 2.29 -20.67
C VAL A 248 -14.15 3.48 -21.61
N ARG A 249 -14.57 4.67 -21.19
CA ARG A 249 -14.44 5.92 -21.96
C ARG A 249 -12.98 6.22 -22.31
N PRO A 250 -12.67 6.84 -23.45
CA PRO A 250 -11.29 7.09 -23.89
C PRO A 250 -10.41 7.82 -22.86
N ALA A 251 -10.94 8.84 -22.21
CA ALA A 251 -10.23 9.57 -21.16
C ALA A 251 -9.84 8.65 -19.98
N MET A 252 -10.76 7.74 -19.59
CA MET A 252 -10.48 6.78 -18.51
C MET A 252 -9.50 5.70 -18.95
N ARG A 253 -9.55 5.28 -20.23
CA ARG A 253 -8.52 4.37 -20.79
C ARG A 253 -7.13 5.00 -20.73
N LEU A 254 -7.02 6.28 -21.07
CA LEU A 254 -5.74 7.00 -20.98
C LEU A 254 -5.23 7.07 -19.54
N LEU A 255 -6.11 7.42 -18.59
CA LEU A 255 -5.74 7.44 -17.16
C LEU A 255 -5.26 6.08 -16.65
N LEU A 256 -6.08 5.04 -16.87
CA LEU A 256 -5.72 3.67 -16.44
C LEU A 256 -4.45 3.17 -17.14
N GLY A 257 -4.31 3.45 -18.44
CA GLY A 257 -3.11 3.11 -19.21
C GLY A 257 -1.86 3.79 -18.66
N GLY A 258 -1.95 5.06 -18.30
CA GLY A 258 -0.87 5.81 -17.65
C GLY A 258 -0.48 5.24 -16.29
N LEU A 259 -1.49 4.87 -15.46
CA LEU A 259 -1.25 4.24 -14.16
C LEU A 259 -0.62 2.84 -14.31
N ILE A 260 -1.10 2.01 -15.25
CA ILE A 260 -0.51 0.72 -15.58
C ILE A 260 0.96 0.88 -15.98
N ALA A 261 1.22 1.79 -16.93
CA ALA A 261 2.57 2.07 -17.39
C ALA A 261 3.48 2.54 -16.25
N ALA A 262 3.00 3.41 -15.37
CA ALA A 262 3.76 3.89 -14.22
C ALA A 262 4.09 2.76 -13.22
N VAL A 263 3.12 1.88 -12.89
CA VAL A 263 3.34 0.74 -11.98
C VAL A 263 4.41 -0.20 -12.53
N LEU A 264 4.37 -0.50 -13.82
CA LEU A 264 5.34 -1.39 -14.48
C LEU A 264 6.70 -0.69 -14.65
N TYR A 265 6.70 0.58 -15.07
CA TYR A 265 7.93 1.36 -15.26
C TYR A 265 8.74 1.46 -13.97
N PHE A 266 8.12 1.86 -12.85
CA PHE A 266 8.80 1.96 -11.56
C PHE A 266 9.13 0.59 -10.94
N GLY A 267 8.53 -0.49 -11.43
CA GLY A 267 8.92 -1.85 -11.10
C GLY A 267 10.22 -2.30 -11.77
N VAL A 268 10.55 -1.73 -12.93
CA VAL A 268 11.77 -2.03 -13.69
C VAL A 268 12.85 -0.96 -13.47
N ALA A 269 12.45 0.31 -13.44
CA ALA A 269 13.36 1.46 -13.29
C ALA A 269 12.95 2.31 -12.07
N PRO A 270 13.29 1.92 -10.83
CA PRO A 270 12.90 2.63 -9.62
C PRO A 270 13.68 3.94 -9.38
N THR A 271 14.86 4.08 -9.98
CA THR A 271 15.82 5.19 -9.76
C THR A 271 15.21 6.59 -9.90
N PRO A 272 14.38 6.90 -10.92
CA PRO A 272 13.81 8.25 -11.06
C PRO A 272 12.96 8.66 -9.85
N LEU A 273 12.20 7.72 -9.27
CA LEU A 273 11.37 8.00 -8.12
C LEU A 273 12.19 8.19 -6.83
N PHE A 274 13.25 7.41 -6.65
CA PHE A 274 14.22 7.62 -5.56
C PHE A 274 14.94 8.97 -5.67
N ASN A 275 15.34 9.37 -6.87
CA ASN A 275 15.99 10.67 -7.10
C ASN A 275 15.06 11.85 -6.79
N LEU A 276 13.78 11.75 -7.11
CA LEU A 276 12.79 12.78 -6.75
C LEU A 276 12.64 12.92 -5.23
N SER A 277 12.58 11.81 -4.49
CA SER A 277 12.49 11.85 -3.02
C SER A 277 13.76 12.42 -2.37
N ALA A 278 14.94 12.11 -2.90
CA ALA A 278 16.22 12.65 -2.44
C ALA A 278 16.31 14.18 -2.65
N LYS A 279 15.91 14.67 -3.83
CA LYS A 279 15.87 16.12 -4.13
C LYS A 279 14.91 16.88 -3.22
N ALA A 280 13.72 16.31 -2.94
CA ALA A 280 12.75 16.90 -2.04
C ALA A 280 13.31 17.05 -0.61
N LYS A 281 14.10 16.08 -0.12
CA LYS A 281 14.80 16.15 1.17
C LYS A 281 15.81 17.29 1.19
N THR A 282 16.67 17.40 0.16
CA THR A 282 17.68 18.46 0.06
C THR A 282 17.04 19.84 0.08
N ALA A 283 15.99 20.05 -0.69
CA ALA A 283 15.25 21.32 -0.71
C ALA A 283 14.64 21.68 0.65
N SER A 284 14.12 20.68 1.38
CA SER A 284 13.53 20.90 2.71
C SER A 284 14.57 21.21 3.80
N VAL A 285 15.81 20.78 3.65
CA VAL A 285 16.93 21.09 4.56
C VAL A 285 17.45 22.51 4.29
N GLN A 286 17.51 22.93 3.02
CA GLN A 286 17.95 24.29 2.64
C GLN A 286 16.92 25.39 3.02
N ALA A 287 15.65 25.02 3.21
CA ALA A 287 14.59 25.96 3.60
C ALA A 287 14.46 26.15 5.13
N ARG A 288 15.27 25.49 5.93
CA ARG A 288 15.39 25.63 7.39
C ARG A 288 16.60 26.50 7.77
#